data_9bf82d52d84596d99b7c6f0f5b9bb186
#
_entry.id   9bf82d52d84596d99b7c6f0f5b9bb186
#
_cell.length_a   1.000
_cell.length_b   1.000
_cell.length_c   1.000
_cell.angle_alpha   90.00
_cell.angle_beta   90.00
_cell.angle_gamma   90.00
#
_symmetry.space_group_name_H-M   'P 1'
#
loop_
_entity.id
_entity.type
_entity.pdbx_description
1 polymer ?
#
loop_
_entity_poly.entity_id
_entity_poly.type
_entity_poly.pdbx_seq_one_letter_code
_entity_poly.pdbx_strand_id
1 'polypeptide(L)'
;MTDRSETAHASVDALTQAVRRYFDLMYDSDVSRFDRVFRSTAQLHGIRHGEMRLLTAQAYRDALARTPSPRSQNAPRHEEILLIDIASRDQALVKVRVRINAILYLDYLSYHRLDDDWLITSKAFHVESENLPSA
;
A
#
# COMPACT_ATOMS: atom_id res chain seq x y z
N MET A 1 -29.56 -14.24 7.18
CA MET A 1 -29.11 -13.75 5.86
C MET A 1 -28.62 -12.32 5.99
N THR A 2 -27.42 -12.03 5.53
CA THR A 2 -26.82 -10.69 5.67
C THR A 2 -27.41 -9.74 4.64
N ASP A 3 -27.81 -8.55 5.07
CA ASP A 3 -28.28 -7.48 4.22
C ASP A 3 -27.13 -6.99 3.31
N ARG A 4 -27.48 -6.48 2.12
CA ARG A 4 -26.50 -5.89 1.18
C ARG A 4 -25.70 -4.76 1.81
N SER A 5 -26.34 -3.91 2.60
CA SER A 5 -25.68 -2.79 3.27
C SER A 5 -24.63 -3.28 4.26
N GLU A 6 -24.96 -4.29 5.04
CA GLU A 6 -24.04 -4.86 6.03
C GLU A 6 -22.84 -5.52 5.34
N THR A 7 -23.08 -6.25 4.24
CA THR A 7 -22.00 -6.87 3.46
C THR A 7 -21.07 -5.80 2.87
N ALA A 8 -21.65 -4.73 2.30
CA ALA A 8 -20.87 -3.63 1.74
C ALA A 8 -20.04 -2.93 2.81
N HIS A 9 -20.62 -2.62 3.98
CA HIS A 9 -19.92 -1.99 5.09
C HIS A 9 -18.80 -2.87 5.62
N ALA A 10 -19.06 -4.18 5.79
CA ALA A 10 -18.04 -5.12 6.25
C ALA A 10 -16.86 -5.20 5.27
N SER A 11 -17.13 -5.18 3.95
CA SER A 11 -16.08 -5.18 2.93
C SER A 11 -15.24 -3.91 2.97
N VAL A 12 -15.87 -2.73 3.11
CA VAL A 12 -15.17 -1.47 3.21
C VAL A 12 -14.33 -1.43 4.48
N ASP A 13 -14.86 -1.87 5.62
CA ASP A 13 -14.13 -1.89 6.89
C ASP A 13 -12.91 -2.82 6.81
N ALA A 14 -13.08 -4.04 6.30
CA ALA A 14 -12.00 -5.00 6.15
C ALA A 14 -10.91 -4.48 5.20
N LEU A 15 -11.32 -3.88 4.08
CA LEU A 15 -10.40 -3.30 3.12
C LEU A 15 -9.66 -2.09 3.72
N THR A 16 -10.36 -1.24 4.47
CA THR A 16 -9.74 -0.10 5.16
C THR A 16 -8.68 -0.58 6.15
N GLN A 17 -8.93 -1.66 6.88
CA GLN A 17 -7.94 -2.24 7.78
C GLN A 17 -6.72 -2.76 6.99
N ALA A 18 -6.94 -3.35 5.82
CA ALA A 18 -5.84 -3.79 4.96
C ALA A 18 -4.99 -2.60 4.50
N VAL A 19 -5.62 -1.48 4.13
CA VAL A 19 -4.90 -0.27 3.74
C VAL A 19 -4.10 0.30 4.92
N ARG A 20 -4.64 0.26 6.12
CA ARG A 20 -3.90 0.69 7.32
C ARG A 20 -2.67 -0.17 7.57
N ARG A 21 -2.76 -1.48 7.35
CA ARG A 21 -1.59 -2.36 7.44
C ARG A 21 -0.53 -1.98 6.40
N TYR A 22 -0.96 -1.59 5.20
CA TYR A 22 -0.06 -1.06 4.17
C TYR A 22 0.64 0.21 4.65
N PHE A 23 -0.10 1.18 5.18
CA PHE A 23 0.47 2.42 5.70
C PHE A 23 1.48 2.16 6.82
N ASP A 24 1.16 1.26 7.74
CA ASP A 24 2.07 0.90 8.83
C ASP A 24 3.35 0.28 8.30
N LEU A 25 3.25 -0.62 7.31
CA LEU A 25 4.43 -1.23 6.67
C LEU A 25 5.30 -0.17 5.98
N MET A 26 4.67 0.81 5.31
CA MET A 26 5.41 1.88 4.66
C MET A 26 6.14 2.78 5.67
N TYR A 27 5.60 2.91 6.88
CA TYR A 27 6.20 3.75 7.91
C TYR A 27 7.30 3.03 8.71
N ASP A 28 7.09 1.78 9.08
CA ASP A 28 8.03 1.07 9.96
C ASP A 28 8.94 0.06 9.25
N SER A 29 8.64 -0.32 8.00
CA SER A 29 9.42 -1.29 7.20
C SER A 29 9.64 -2.61 7.91
N ASP A 30 8.71 -3.02 8.77
CA ASP A 30 8.77 -4.29 9.46
C ASP A 30 8.40 -5.43 8.51
N VAL A 31 9.41 -6.00 7.84
CA VAL A 31 9.20 -7.01 6.80
C VAL A 31 8.63 -8.31 7.33
N SER A 32 8.62 -8.54 8.64
CA SER A 32 7.93 -9.70 9.22
C SER A 32 6.42 -9.65 8.96
N ARG A 33 5.88 -8.47 8.67
CA ARG A 33 4.46 -8.28 8.35
C ARG A 33 4.18 -8.16 6.85
N PHE A 34 5.21 -8.29 6.02
CA PHE A 34 5.10 -8.07 4.57
C PHE A 34 4.02 -8.96 3.93
N ASP A 35 4.01 -10.25 4.29
CA ASP A 35 3.08 -11.22 3.72
C ASP A 35 1.62 -11.00 4.14
N ARG A 36 1.37 -10.15 5.13
CA ARG A 36 0.02 -9.76 5.53
C ARG A 36 -0.47 -8.55 4.76
N VAL A 37 0.38 -7.92 3.95
CA VAL A 37 0.08 -6.74 3.15
C VAL A 37 0.11 -7.06 1.67
N PHE A 38 1.16 -7.71 1.20
CA PHE A 38 1.38 -8.04 -0.20
C PHE A 38 1.30 -9.54 -0.43
N ARG A 39 0.66 -9.91 -1.53
CA ARG A 39 0.74 -11.28 -2.01
C ARG A 39 2.16 -11.53 -2.57
N SER A 40 2.65 -12.76 -2.43
CA SER A 40 4.01 -13.12 -2.89
C SER A 40 4.20 -12.93 -4.40
N THR A 41 3.10 -12.95 -5.16
CA THR A 41 3.13 -12.74 -6.62
C THR A 41 2.92 -11.30 -7.03
N ALA A 42 2.80 -10.37 -6.08
CA ALA A 42 2.56 -8.96 -6.37
C ALA A 42 3.70 -8.35 -7.17
N GLN A 43 3.34 -7.41 -8.04
CA GLN A 43 4.30 -6.64 -8.82
C GLN A 43 4.06 -5.15 -8.59
N LEU A 44 5.14 -4.39 -8.60
CA LEU A 44 5.11 -2.95 -8.41
C LEU A 44 5.66 -2.27 -9.66
N HIS A 45 4.94 -1.27 -10.14
CA HIS A 45 5.34 -0.49 -11.32
C HIS A 45 5.30 1.00 -10.97
N GLY A 46 6.28 1.74 -11.46
CA GLY A 46 6.27 3.18 -11.33
C GLY A 46 7.40 3.81 -12.14
N ILE A 47 7.26 5.09 -12.45
CA ILE A 47 8.29 5.82 -13.18
C ILE A 47 9.07 6.68 -12.18
N ARG A 48 10.39 6.51 -12.16
CA ARG A 48 11.30 7.34 -11.37
C ARG A 48 12.38 7.90 -12.29
N HIS A 49 12.51 9.23 -12.28
CA HIS A 49 13.53 9.93 -13.09
C HIS A 49 13.48 9.51 -14.57
N GLY A 50 12.26 9.41 -15.10
CA GLY A 50 12.02 9.08 -16.50
C GLY A 50 12.13 7.60 -16.87
N GLU A 51 12.39 6.72 -15.89
CA GLU A 51 12.56 5.29 -16.14
C GLU A 51 11.49 4.46 -15.47
N MET A 52 10.99 3.45 -16.18
CA MET A 52 10.06 2.47 -15.62
C MET A 52 10.80 1.58 -14.62
N ARG A 53 10.27 1.52 -13.41
CA ARG A 53 10.73 0.59 -12.37
C ARG A 53 9.72 -0.54 -12.24
N LEU A 54 10.22 -1.76 -12.26
CA LEU A 54 9.43 -2.97 -12.03
C LEU A 54 10.08 -3.75 -10.90
N LEU A 55 9.31 -4.02 -9.85
CA LEU A 55 9.79 -4.81 -8.72
C LEU A 55 8.86 -5.98 -8.49
N THR A 56 9.44 -7.16 -8.22
CA THR A 56 8.69 -8.28 -7.66
C THR A 56 8.44 -8.01 -6.17
N ALA A 57 7.49 -8.73 -5.59
CA ALA A 57 7.24 -8.64 -4.15
C ALA A 57 8.52 -8.93 -3.34
N GLN A 58 9.28 -9.96 -3.74
CA GLN A 58 10.52 -10.31 -3.04
C GLN A 58 11.56 -9.19 -3.14
N ALA A 59 11.73 -8.61 -4.32
CA ALA A 59 12.67 -7.50 -4.50
C ALA A 59 12.27 -6.28 -3.66
N TYR A 60 10.97 -6.00 -3.56
CA TYR A 60 10.47 -4.90 -2.73
C TYR A 60 10.67 -5.16 -1.24
N ARG A 61 10.38 -6.38 -0.80
CA ARG A 61 10.63 -6.80 0.58
C ARG A 61 12.11 -6.60 0.95
N ASP A 62 13.02 -7.04 0.06
CA ASP A 62 14.46 -6.87 0.26
C ASP A 62 14.85 -5.39 0.33
N ALA A 63 14.26 -4.56 -0.53
CA ALA A 63 14.50 -3.12 -0.53
C ALA A 63 14.05 -2.48 0.80
N LEU A 64 12.87 -2.85 1.30
CA LEU A 64 12.38 -2.36 2.59
C LEU A 64 13.32 -2.77 3.73
N ALA A 65 13.84 -3.98 3.69
CA ALA A 65 14.74 -4.49 4.72
C ALA A 65 16.10 -3.74 4.74
N ARG A 66 16.53 -3.22 3.58
CA ARG A 66 17.83 -2.53 3.46
C ARG A 66 17.75 -1.04 3.65
N THR A 67 16.58 -0.44 3.46
CA THR A 67 16.41 1.01 3.48
C THR A 67 15.99 1.46 4.87
N PRO A 68 16.57 2.55 5.41
CA PRO A 68 16.10 3.09 6.68
C PRO A 68 14.61 3.44 6.63
N SER A 69 13.85 2.95 7.60
CA SER A 69 12.42 3.23 7.65
C SER A 69 12.14 4.68 8.03
N PRO A 70 10.99 5.23 7.60
CA PRO A 70 10.55 6.53 8.09
C PRO A 70 10.54 6.62 9.62
N ARG A 71 10.08 5.55 10.29
CA ARG A 71 10.07 5.49 11.75
C ARG A 71 11.47 5.66 12.34
N SER A 72 12.47 4.95 11.79
CA SER A 72 13.85 5.03 12.29
C SER A 72 14.47 6.41 12.11
N GLN A 73 13.99 7.17 11.14
CA GLN A 73 14.44 8.53 10.86
C GLN A 73 13.56 9.60 11.49
N ASN A 74 12.56 9.20 12.26
CA ASN A 74 11.57 10.10 12.86
C ASN A 74 10.93 11.03 11.81
N ALA A 75 10.67 10.49 10.62
CA ALA A 75 10.08 11.26 9.52
C ALA A 75 8.61 11.58 9.81
N PRO A 76 8.12 12.73 9.32
CA PRO A 76 6.69 13.04 9.43
C PRO A 76 5.86 11.96 8.73
N ARG A 77 4.72 11.63 9.32
CA ARG A 77 3.78 10.65 8.78
C ARG A 77 2.64 11.37 8.08
N HIS A 78 2.36 10.98 6.82
CA HIS A 78 1.26 11.55 6.05
C HIS A 78 0.63 10.43 5.23
N GLU A 79 -0.67 10.20 5.44
CA GLU A 79 -1.41 9.11 4.79
C GLU A 79 -2.84 9.55 4.52
N GLU A 80 -3.32 9.30 3.31
CA GLU A 80 -4.69 9.60 2.91
C GLU A 80 -5.23 8.47 2.01
N ILE A 81 -6.46 8.04 2.28
CA ILE A 81 -7.22 7.20 1.36
C ILE A 81 -8.06 8.14 0.50
N LEU A 82 -7.77 8.18 -0.81
CA LEU A 82 -8.41 9.10 -1.74
C LEU A 82 -9.62 8.50 -2.44
N LEU A 83 -9.59 7.19 -2.70
CA LEU A 83 -10.65 6.50 -3.41
C LEU A 83 -10.63 5.02 -3.05
N ILE A 84 -11.79 4.45 -2.82
CA ILE A 84 -11.99 3.01 -2.72
C ILE A 84 -13.01 2.63 -3.78
N ASP A 85 -12.60 1.74 -4.70
CA ASP A 85 -13.46 1.24 -5.77
C ASP A 85 -13.54 -0.28 -5.65
N ILE A 86 -14.69 -0.78 -5.22
CA ILE A 86 -14.92 -2.21 -5.00
C ILE A 86 -15.62 -2.77 -6.23
N ALA A 87 -14.92 -3.65 -6.97
CA ALA A 87 -15.46 -4.31 -8.15
C ALA A 87 -16.38 -5.48 -7.77
N SER A 88 -15.99 -6.23 -6.74
CA SER A 88 -16.72 -7.41 -6.27
C SER A 88 -16.32 -7.68 -4.82
N ARG A 89 -16.89 -8.75 -4.24
CA ARG A 89 -16.47 -9.18 -2.89
C ARG A 89 -15.01 -9.57 -2.80
N ASP A 90 -14.34 -9.82 -3.94
CA ASP A 90 -12.99 -10.36 -3.97
C ASP A 90 -11.98 -9.45 -4.67
N GLN A 91 -12.39 -8.31 -5.20
CA GLN A 91 -11.48 -7.42 -5.95
C GLN A 91 -11.82 -5.95 -5.71
N ALA A 92 -10.79 -5.16 -5.46
CA ALA A 92 -10.93 -3.73 -5.25
C ALA A 92 -9.68 -2.97 -5.69
N LEU A 93 -9.86 -1.68 -5.97
CA LEU A 93 -8.79 -0.74 -6.22
C LEU A 93 -8.86 0.35 -5.15
N VAL A 94 -7.72 0.68 -4.55
CA VAL A 94 -7.63 1.78 -3.59
C VAL A 94 -6.57 2.76 -4.04
N LYS A 95 -6.93 4.03 -4.10
CA LYS A 95 -6.01 5.11 -4.41
C LYS A 95 -5.62 5.80 -3.12
N VAL A 96 -4.34 5.90 -2.86
CA VAL A 96 -3.84 6.47 -1.60
C VAL A 96 -2.73 7.48 -1.88
N ARG A 97 -2.54 8.38 -0.92
CA ARG A 97 -1.35 9.23 -0.86
C ARG A 97 -0.59 8.84 0.39
N VAL A 98 0.72 8.61 0.26
CA VAL A 98 1.55 8.19 1.38
C VAL A 98 2.92 8.83 1.30
N ARG A 99 3.37 9.40 2.41
CA ARG A 99 4.72 9.94 2.54
C ARG A 99 5.66 8.85 3.04
N ILE A 100 6.79 8.67 2.33
CA ILE A 100 7.87 7.77 2.74
C ILE A 100 9.16 8.59 2.74
N ASN A 101 9.67 8.88 3.92
CA ASN A 101 10.83 9.75 4.11
C ASN A 101 10.59 11.12 3.45
N ALA A 102 11.39 11.52 2.48
CA ALA A 102 11.29 12.84 1.83
C ALA A 102 10.40 12.84 0.59
N ILE A 103 9.68 11.74 0.32
CA ILE A 103 8.90 11.58 -0.92
C ILE A 103 7.43 11.39 -0.59
N LEU A 104 6.57 12.11 -1.30
CA LEU A 104 5.13 11.91 -1.27
C LEU A 104 4.73 11.12 -2.50
N TYR A 105 4.16 9.94 -2.28
CA TYR A 105 3.69 9.05 -3.35
C TYR A 105 2.20 9.10 -3.49
N LEU A 106 1.74 8.95 -4.73
CA LEU A 106 0.36 8.66 -5.07
C LEU A 106 0.34 7.22 -5.59
N ASP A 107 -0.34 6.33 -4.89
CA ASP A 107 -0.33 4.90 -5.20
C ASP A 107 -1.70 4.42 -5.63
N TYR A 108 -1.71 3.55 -6.65
CA TYR A 108 -2.87 2.74 -6.99
C TYR A 108 -2.60 1.32 -6.51
N LEU A 109 -3.43 0.84 -5.57
CA LEU A 109 -3.27 -0.47 -4.96
C LEU A 109 -4.40 -1.37 -5.43
N SER A 110 -4.06 -2.44 -6.17
CA SER A 110 -5.03 -3.46 -6.54
C SER A 110 -5.05 -4.52 -5.46
N TYR A 111 -6.21 -4.74 -4.89
CA TYR A 111 -6.43 -5.72 -3.83
C TYR A 111 -7.25 -6.90 -4.33
N HIS A 112 -6.89 -8.09 -3.89
CA HIS A 112 -7.73 -9.27 -4.04
C HIS A 112 -7.95 -9.90 -2.67
N ARG A 113 -9.17 -10.39 -2.42
CA ARG A 113 -9.49 -11.07 -1.19
C ARG A 113 -9.31 -12.57 -1.37
N LEU A 114 -8.41 -13.13 -0.59
CA LEU A 114 -8.06 -14.55 -0.62
C LEU A 114 -8.11 -15.08 0.81
N ASP A 115 -8.84 -16.17 1.02
CA ASP A 115 -9.01 -16.75 2.35
C ASP A 115 -9.41 -15.70 3.40
N ASP A 116 -10.37 -14.84 3.02
CA ASP A 116 -10.89 -13.73 3.84
C ASP A 116 -9.91 -12.59 4.13
N ASP A 117 -8.73 -12.62 3.52
CA ASP A 117 -7.73 -11.55 3.67
C ASP A 117 -7.60 -10.73 2.39
N TRP A 118 -7.65 -9.41 2.53
CA TRP A 118 -7.35 -8.50 1.44
C TRP A 118 -5.84 -8.30 1.33
N LEU A 119 -5.25 -8.69 0.21
CA LEU A 119 -3.83 -8.54 -0.06
C LEU A 119 -3.60 -7.75 -1.33
N ILE A 120 -2.56 -6.94 -1.37
CA ILE A 120 -2.16 -6.21 -2.56
C ILE A 120 -1.57 -7.18 -3.57
N THR A 121 -2.14 -7.20 -4.78
CA THR A 121 -1.65 -8.03 -5.89
C THR A 121 -0.93 -7.22 -6.95
N SER A 122 -1.12 -5.89 -6.96
CA SER A 122 -0.42 -4.97 -7.85
C SER A 122 -0.38 -3.59 -7.22
N LYS A 123 0.75 -2.92 -7.38
CA LYS A 123 0.91 -1.53 -6.94
C LYS A 123 1.49 -0.72 -8.09
N ALA A 124 0.84 0.39 -8.42
CA ALA A 124 1.39 1.38 -9.33
C ALA A 124 1.67 2.64 -8.51
N PHE A 125 2.94 3.07 -8.48
CA PHE A 125 3.33 4.23 -7.69
C PHE A 125 3.70 5.41 -8.58
N HIS A 126 3.37 6.61 -8.11
CA HIS A 126 3.70 7.86 -8.77
C HIS A 126 4.31 8.80 -7.74
N VAL A 127 5.45 9.40 -8.07
CA VAL A 127 6.08 10.39 -7.20
C VAL A 127 5.41 11.73 -7.41
N GLU A 128 4.68 12.20 -6.40
CA GLU A 128 3.94 13.46 -6.46
C GLU A 128 4.84 14.64 -6.04
N SER A 129 5.67 14.44 -5.02
CA SER A 129 6.61 15.46 -4.53
C SER A 129 7.87 14.80 -4.00
N GLU A 130 9.01 15.47 -4.16
CA GLU A 130 10.32 15.03 -3.67
C GLU A 130 10.93 16.08 -2.76
N ASN A 131 11.98 15.70 -2.06
CA ASN A 131 12.77 16.61 -1.21
C ASN A 131 11.94 17.33 -0.16
N LEU A 132 10.96 16.64 0.43
CA LEU A 132 10.14 17.20 1.48
C LEU A 132 10.96 17.41 2.76
N PRO A 133 10.65 18.48 3.55
CA PRO A 133 11.41 18.75 4.77
C PRO A 133 11.20 17.67 5.83
N SER A 134 12.20 17.49 6.69
CA SER A 134 12.21 16.47 7.74
C SER A 134 11.24 16.77 8.89
N ALA A 135 10.84 18.02 9.07
CA ALA A 135 9.96 18.41 10.16
C ALA A 135 9.16 19.66 9.80
#